data_373c17b08851ff471d74b3545de9be34
#
_entry.id   373c17b08851ff471d74b3545de9be34
#
_cell.length_a   1.000
_cell.length_b   1.000
_cell.length_c   1.000
_cell.angle_alpha   90.00
_cell.angle_beta   90.00
_cell.angle_gamma   90.00
#
_symmetry.space_group_name_H-M   'P 1'
#
loop_
_entity.id
_entity.type
_entity.pdbx_description
1 polymer ?
#
loop_
_entity_poly.entity_id
_entity_poly.type
_entity_poly.pdbx_seq_one_letter_code
_entity_poly.pdbx_strand_id
1 'polypeptide(L)'
;MFMDCTKIKKVTLSTSLDIPNDCFASMFYNCKKINNISYGCKKLGSDVSNNWVFGVQTTDGIWENLNGYNYTEYSDSAIPEKWYKGIDVDNY
;
A
#
# COMPACT_ATOMS: atom_id res chain seq x y z
N MET A 1 -11.40 0.99 -10.33
CA MET A 1 -11.13 0.18 -9.14
C MET A 1 -10.69 -1.20 -9.54
N PHE A 2 -9.85 -1.80 -8.74
CA PHE A 2 -9.22 -3.07 -9.08
C PHE A 2 -9.56 -4.19 -8.10
N MET A 3 -10.70 -4.08 -7.42
CA MET A 3 -11.13 -5.10 -6.46
C MET A 3 -11.11 -6.48 -7.11
N ASP A 4 -10.62 -7.45 -6.37
CA ASP A 4 -10.57 -8.87 -6.78
C ASP A 4 -9.73 -9.15 -8.03
N CYS A 5 -8.85 -8.23 -8.42
CA CYS A 5 -7.94 -8.45 -9.55
C CYS A 5 -6.77 -9.33 -9.11
N THR A 6 -6.90 -10.63 -9.25
CA THR A 6 -5.91 -11.58 -8.76
C THR A 6 -4.65 -11.64 -9.64
N LYS A 7 -4.61 -10.92 -10.75
CA LYS A 7 -3.44 -10.90 -11.64
C LYS A 7 -2.51 -9.72 -11.41
N ILE A 8 -2.95 -8.71 -10.66
CA ILE A 8 -2.12 -7.54 -10.39
C ILE A 8 -0.99 -7.93 -9.44
N LYS A 9 0.23 -7.64 -9.83
CA LYS A 9 1.42 -7.90 -9.02
C LYS A 9 2.16 -6.62 -8.66
N LYS A 10 2.08 -5.60 -9.48
CA LYS A 10 2.83 -4.36 -9.30
C LYS A 10 1.89 -3.16 -9.40
N VAL A 11 2.06 -2.22 -8.48
CA VAL A 11 1.26 -1.01 -8.40
C VAL A 11 2.21 0.18 -8.37
N THR A 12 1.92 1.20 -9.18
CA THR A 12 2.69 2.45 -9.16
C THR A 12 1.73 3.63 -9.06
N LEU A 13 1.87 4.42 -8.00
CA LEU A 13 1.09 5.63 -7.76
C LEU A 13 2.07 6.75 -7.48
N SER A 14 2.44 7.50 -8.51
CA SER A 14 3.58 8.42 -8.46
C SER A 14 3.22 9.89 -8.26
N THR A 15 1.94 10.24 -8.19
CA THR A 15 1.55 11.63 -8.04
C THR A 15 1.95 12.18 -6.67
N SER A 16 2.41 13.43 -6.64
CA SER A 16 2.71 14.14 -5.39
C SER A 16 1.59 15.10 -4.98
N LEU A 17 0.46 15.09 -5.68
CA LEU A 17 -0.66 15.97 -5.37
C LEU A 17 -1.36 15.53 -4.09
N ASP A 18 -2.07 16.47 -3.45
CA ASP A 18 -2.90 16.16 -2.30
C ASP A 18 -4.03 15.21 -2.72
N ILE A 19 -4.28 14.22 -1.90
CA ILE A 19 -5.26 13.17 -2.18
C ILE A 19 -6.50 13.43 -1.35
N PRO A 20 -7.69 13.52 -1.98
CA PRO A 20 -8.93 13.62 -1.22
C PRO A 20 -9.17 12.36 -0.36
N ASN A 21 -9.95 12.53 0.71
CA ASN A 21 -10.33 11.39 1.54
C ASN A 21 -11.02 10.33 0.68
N ASP A 22 -10.78 9.08 1.02
CA ASP A 22 -11.37 7.91 0.36
C ASP A 22 -11.03 7.75 -1.12
N CYS A 23 -10.05 8.49 -1.63
CA CYS A 23 -9.70 8.41 -3.05
C CYS A 23 -9.27 7.00 -3.45
N PHE A 24 -8.54 6.31 -2.59
CA PHE A 24 -8.05 4.97 -2.86
C PHE A 24 -8.76 3.89 -2.05
N ALA A 25 -9.88 4.22 -1.40
CA ALA A 25 -10.59 3.26 -0.55
C ALA A 25 -10.93 2.00 -1.35
N SER A 26 -10.55 0.85 -0.83
CA SER A 26 -10.78 -0.47 -1.42
C SER A 26 -10.25 -0.64 -2.84
N MET A 27 -9.30 0.20 -3.27
CA MET A 27 -8.84 0.19 -4.67
C MET A 27 -8.27 -1.16 -5.08
N PHE A 28 -7.51 -1.81 -4.22
CA PHE A 28 -6.90 -3.11 -4.49
C PHE A 28 -7.41 -4.19 -3.54
N TYR A 29 -8.64 -4.05 -3.11
CA TYR A 29 -9.28 -5.00 -2.19
C TYR A 29 -9.26 -6.41 -2.80
N ASN A 30 -8.74 -7.38 -2.06
CA ASN A 30 -8.58 -8.77 -2.50
C ASN A 30 -7.69 -8.97 -3.74
N CYS A 31 -6.83 -8.03 -4.04
CA CYS A 31 -5.78 -8.24 -5.04
C CYS A 31 -4.65 -9.02 -4.38
N LYS A 32 -4.79 -10.32 -4.29
CA LYS A 32 -3.98 -11.17 -3.40
C LYS A 32 -2.52 -11.27 -3.78
N LYS A 33 -2.19 -11.03 -5.04
CA LYS A 33 -0.85 -11.27 -5.58
C LYS A 33 0.02 -10.03 -5.71
N ILE A 34 -0.46 -8.88 -5.24
CA ILE A 34 0.36 -7.67 -5.26
C ILE A 34 1.60 -7.93 -4.42
N ASN A 35 2.76 -7.72 -5.01
CA ASN A 35 4.04 -7.91 -4.32
C ASN A 35 5.01 -6.75 -4.51
N ASN A 36 4.57 -5.68 -5.17
CA ASN A 36 5.41 -4.50 -5.37
C ASN A 36 4.51 -3.27 -5.45
N ILE A 37 4.73 -2.31 -4.56
CA ILE A 37 4.02 -1.03 -4.59
C ILE A 37 5.05 0.09 -4.57
N SER A 38 4.99 0.94 -5.59
CA SER A 38 5.76 2.17 -5.65
C SER A 38 4.80 3.32 -5.39
N TYR A 39 5.01 4.06 -4.33
CA TYR A 39 4.04 5.03 -3.84
C TYR A 39 4.71 6.39 -3.64
N GLY A 40 4.13 7.40 -4.24
CA GLY A 40 4.65 8.76 -4.15
C GLY A 40 3.63 9.79 -3.69
N CYS A 41 2.42 9.35 -3.37
CA CYS A 41 1.36 10.26 -2.94
C CYS A 41 1.64 10.77 -1.53
N LYS A 42 1.14 11.97 -1.24
CA LYS A 42 1.45 12.65 0.02
C LYS A 42 0.83 11.99 1.23
N LYS A 43 -0.33 11.37 1.09
CA LYS A 43 -1.07 10.76 2.19
C LYS A 43 -1.19 9.27 2.00
N LEU A 44 -1.22 8.54 3.10
CA LEU A 44 -1.46 7.12 3.13
C LEU A 44 -2.10 6.77 4.47
N GLY A 45 -3.05 5.86 4.46
CA GLY A 45 -3.72 5.42 5.68
C GLY A 45 -5.23 5.43 5.51
N SER A 46 -5.95 5.20 6.61
CA SER A 46 -7.41 5.00 6.57
C SER A 46 -8.19 6.20 6.01
N ASP A 47 -7.62 7.41 6.06
CA ASP A 47 -8.30 8.58 5.54
C ASP A 47 -8.47 8.53 4.01
N VAL A 48 -7.48 8.04 3.28
CA VAL A 48 -7.49 8.08 1.82
C VAL A 48 -7.56 6.70 1.20
N SER A 49 -7.10 5.68 1.90
CA SER A 49 -6.89 4.35 1.32
C SER A 49 -7.44 3.23 2.20
N ASN A 50 -8.56 3.49 2.85
CA ASN A 50 -9.17 2.53 3.77
C ASN A 50 -9.36 1.17 3.09
N ASN A 51 -8.74 0.13 3.66
CA ASN A 51 -8.79 -1.26 3.17
C ASN A 51 -8.31 -1.43 1.73
N TRP A 52 -7.47 -0.52 1.22
CA TRP A 52 -7.07 -0.57 -0.19
C TRP A 52 -6.25 -1.80 -0.54
N VAL A 53 -5.53 -2.37 0.42
CA VAL A 53 -4.74 -3.59 0.21
C VAL A 53 -5.24 -4.74 1.08
N PHE A 54 -6.49 -4.67 1.51
CA PHE A 54 -7.10 -5.75 2.26
C PHE A 54 -7.08 -7.03 1.43
N GLY A 55 -6.55 -8.09 2.01
CA GLY A 55 -6.49 -9.38 1.33
C GLY A 55 -5.22 -9.64 0.54
N VAL A 56 -4.27 -8.68 0.49
CA VAL A 56 -2.95 -8.96 -0.08
C VAL A 56 -2.29 -10.05 0.76
N GLN A 57 -1.85 -11.11 0.09
CA GLN A 57 -1.36 -12.31 0.79
C GLN A 57 0.15 -12.51 0.68
N THR A 58 0.82 -11.77 -0.19
CA THR A 58 2.26 -11.88 -0.33
C THR A 58 2.97 -11.37 0.93
N THR A 59 4.06 -12.02 1.31
CA THR A 59 4.79 -11.68 2.52
C THR A 59 6.12 -11.00 2.26
N ASP A 60 6.61 -11.06 1.04
CA ASP A 60 7.92 -10.50 0.67
C ASP A 60 7.77 -9.33 -0.28
N GLY A 61 6.72 -8.54 -0.11
CA GLY A 61 6.46 -7.43 -0.97
C GLY A 61 7.52 -6.33 -0.84
N ILE A 62 7.70 -5.57 -1.91
CA ILE A 62 8.62 -4.45 -1.97
C ILE A 62 7.80 -3.16 -1.94
N TRP A 63 8.12 -2.30 -0.99
CA TRP A 63 7.53 -0.96 -0.91
C TRP A 63 8.59 0.06 -1.28
N GLU A 64 8.27 0.92 -2.26
CA GLU A 64 9.19 1.96 -2.71
C GLU A 64 8.57 3.33 -2.53
N ASN A 65 9.24 4.22 -1.82
CA ASN A 65 8.84 5.61 -1.67
C ASN A 65 9.37 6.43 -2.84
N LEU A 66 8.47 6.91 -3.69
CA LEU A 66 8.88 7.62 -4.90
C LEU A 66 9.24 9.08 -4.65
N ASN A 67 8.60 9.73 -3.67
CA ASN A 67 8.80 11.15 -3.40
C ASN A 67 9.36 11.43 -2.00
N GLY A 68 9.87 10.43 -1.33
CA GLY A 68 10.54 10.60 -0.05
C GLY A 68 9.66 10.85 1.15
N TYR A 69 8.34 10.70 1.03
CA TYR A 69 7.46 10.79 2.18
C TYR A 69 7.65 9.56 3.08
N ASN A 70 7.53 9.78 4.39
CA ASN A 70 7.64 8.69 5.35
C ASN A 70 6.26 8.16 5.70
N TYR A 71 6.08 6.86 5.51
CA TYR A 71 4.86 6.17 5.88
C TYR A 71 5.20 5.16 6.95
N THR A 72 4.51 5.24 8.07
CA THR A 72 4.83 4.41 9.24
C THR A 72 3.72 3.44 9.61
N GLU A 73 2.59 3.52 8.93
CA GLU A 73 1.47 2.63 9.22
C GLU A 73 1.58 1.36 8.36
N TYR A 74 1.46 0.21 9.02
CA TYR A 74 1.40 -1.10 8.37
C TYR A 74 0.06 -1.73 8.69
N SER A 75 -0.84 -1.71 7.73
CA SER A 75 -2.20 -2.20 7.91
C SER A 75 -2.84 -2.43 6.55
N ASP A 76 -4.06 -2.92 6.55
CA ASP A 76 -4.82 -3.09 5.31
C ASP A 76 -5.12 -1.75 4.61
N SER A 77 -4.94 -0.65 5.30
CA SER A 77 -5.21 0.70 4.79
C SER A 77 -3.94 1.47 4.43
N ALA A 78 -2.78 0.86 4.56
CA ALA A 78 -1.51 1.54 4.34
C ALA A 78 -0.51 0.60 3.66
N ILE A 79 0.71 0.51 4.18
CA ILE A 79 1.67 -0.49 3.68
C ILE A 79 1.15 -1.86 4.13
N PRO A 80 1.07 -2.86 3.22
CA PRO A 80 0.54 -4.16 3.61
C PRO A 80 1.21 -4.70 4.87
N GLU A 81 0.40 -5.12 5.82
CA GLU A 81 0.88 -5.51 7.14
C GLU A 81 1.92 -6.62 7.08
N LYS A 82 1.76 -7.54 6.15
CA LYS A 82 2.69 -8.68 6.02
C LYS A 82 4.06 -8.28 5.48
N TRP A 83 4.21 -7.06 5.00
CA TRP A 83 5.48 -6.57 4.46
C TRP A 83 6.35 -5.90 5.52
N TYR A 84 5.83 -5.76 6.73
CA TYR A 84 6.54 -5.00 7.74
C TYR A 84 7.85 -5.67 8.17
N LYS A 85 8.05 -6.94 7.85
CA LYS A 85 9.32 -7.58 8.13
C LYS A 85 10.51 -6.96 7.40
N GLY A 86 10.24 -6.11 6.42
CA GLY A 86 11.28 -5.31 5.80
C GLY A 86 11.81 -4.19 6.68
N ILE A 87 11.14 -3.91 7.79
CA ILE A 87 11.64 -2.98 8.80
C ILE A 87 12.64 -3.73 9.67
N ASP A 88 13.66 -3.04 10.11
CA ASP A 88 14.64 -3.60 11.02
C ASP A 88 14.03 -3.76 12.41
N VAL A 89 13.30 -4.84 12.62
CA VAL A 89 12.62 -5.09 13.89
C VAL A 89 13.57 -5.55 14.99
N ASP A 90 14.78 -5.89 14.66
CA ASP A 90 15.76 -6.32 15.64
C ASP A 90 16.20 -5.20 16.56
N ASN A 91 15.86 -3.97 16.20
CA ASN A 91 16.18 -2.80 17.00
C ASN A 91 15.11 -2.45 18.02
N TYR A 92 14.08 -3.22 18.12
CA TYR A 92 13.00 -2.96 19.08
C TYR A 92 13.26 -3.64 20.41
#